data_66a43b474237e592dfa18a0b1ede6916
#
_entry.id   66a43b474237e592dfa18a0b1ede6916
#
_cell.length_a   1.000
_cell.length_b   1.000
_cell.length_c   1.000
_cell.angle_alpha   90.00
_cell.angle_beta   90.00
_cell.angle_gamma   90.00
#
_symmetry.space_group_name_H-M   'P 1'
#
loop_
_entity.id
_entity.type
_entity.pdbx_description
1 polymer ?
#
loop_
_entity_poly.entity_id
_entity_poly.type
_entity_poly.pdbx_seq_one_letter_code
_entity_poly.pdbx_strand_id
1 'polypeptide(L)'
;MQSNRKAAIKFIFVTLLIDVIGWGIIIPVMPSLLKQIEHIDTGHASSLNGWLLFAFSATQFLFAPIIGNLSDKFGRRPILLMSLFGFGLDYILLSWAPTIEWIFLGRVIAGITGASFTTAAAYIADISDDKNRAQNFGMIGAAFGMGFIIGPVIGGLLGGFGPRVPFIAAAALCFLNFMWGYFILPESLSKDHRREFDWRRANPVGALLHLKKYPDLGYLLVATFLVYLAAHAIQSNWSFYTIEKFGWTPTQIGISLGVVGALVGVVQGLLTRVVNPWLGNHRSIYIGLILYTIGMFLFGIASAGWMMLVFLVPYCLGGIAGPALQATITSQVNVREQGELQGALTSLMSATSVIGPPVMTNLFAYSISPNSPIYMPGAPFFLGAILLLGSAVFAFIAFRHSEEKKKSLKVN
;
A
#
# COMPACT_ATOMS: atom_id res chain seq x y z
N MET A 1 -13.70 30.90 11.29
CA MET A 1 -12.49 30.08 11.03
C MET A 1 -12.63 28.62 11.47
N GLN A 2 -13.12 28.29 12.65
CA GLN A 2 -13.27 26.89 13.13
C GLN A 2 -14.24 26.04 12.27
N SER A 3 -15.33 26.60 11.77
CA SER A 3 -16.28 25.87 10.91
C SER A 3 -15.64 25.42 9.59
N ASN A 4 -14.83 26.29 8.95
CA ASN A 4 -14.15 25.96 7.71
C ASN A 4 -13.05 24.88 7.90
N ARG A 5 -12.37 24.85 9.06
CA ARG A 5 -11.38 23.79 9.37
C ARG A 5 -12.05 22.43 9.52
N LYS A 6 -13.18 22.34 10.23
CA LYS A 6 -13.91 21.07 10.37
C LYS A 6 -14.44 20.55 9.03
N ALA A 7 -14.93 21.44 8.16
CA ALA A 7 -15.37 21.08 6.82
C ALA A 7 -14.20 20.54 5.96
N ALA A 8 -13.04 21.21 6.01
CA ALA A 8 -11.85 20.78 5.29
C ALA A 8 -11.34 19.41 5.75
N ILE A 9 -11.32 19.15 7.08
CA ILE A 9 -10.92 17.84 7.61
C ILE A 9 -11.87 16.73 7.14
N LYS A 10 -13.17 16.96 7.19
CA LYS A 10 -14.17 16.00 6.67
C LYS A 10 -13.97 15.74 5.18
N PHE A 11 -13.72 16.80 4.40
CA PHE A 11 -13.45 16.66 2.97
C PHE A 11 -12.21 15.79 2.72
N ILE A 12 -11.09 16.08 3.38
CA ILE A 12 -9.86 15.30 3.22
C ILE A 12 -10.07 13.84 3.60
N PHE A 13 -10.81 13.57 4.69
CA PHE A 13 -11.14 12.20 5.09
C PHE A 13 -11.93 11.47 3.99
N VAL A 14 -12.99 12.11 3.47
CA VAL A 14 -13.83 11.52 2.40
C VAL A 14 -13.01 11.35 1.12
N THR A 15 -12.16 12.30 0.78
CA THR A 15 -11.27 12.21 -0.39
C THR A 15 -10.35 10.99 -0.28
N LEU A 16 -9.65 10.84 0.83
CA LEU A 16 -8.77 9.69 1.06
C LEU A 16 -9.55 8.37 1.09
N LEU A 17 -10.73 8.37 1.70
CA LEU A 17 -11.61 7.20 1.72
C LEU A 17 -12.01 6.79 0.29
N ILE A 18 -12.43 7.73 -0.56
CA ILE A 18 -12.80 7.47 -1.94
C ILE A 18 -11.59 6.98 -2.76
N ASP A 19 -10.43 7.57 -2.56
CA ASP A 19 -9.20 7.14 -3.25
C ASP A 19 -8.87 5.67 -2.90
N VAL A 20 -8.93 5.31 -1.62
CA VAL A 20 -8.65 3.92 -1.18
C VAL A 20 -9.76 2.96 -1.62
N ILE A 21 -11.04 3.37 -1.59
CA ILE A 21 -12.15 2.60 -2.14
C ILE A 21 -11.91 2.36 -3.64
N GLY A 22 -11.56 3.39 -4.39
CA GLY A 22 -11.27 3.28 -5.82
C GLY A 22 -10.16 2.29 -6.12
N TRP A 23 -9.09 2.32 -5.33
CA TRP A 23 -8.00 1.34 -5.44
C TRP A 23 -8.46 -0.08 -5.09
N GLY A 24 -9.24 -0.22 -4.03
CA GLY A 24 -9.81 -1.51 -3.59
C GLY A 24 -10.79 -2.12 -4.61
N ILE A 25 -11.58 -1.30 -5.29
CA ILE A 25 -12.55 -1.73 -6.31
C ILE A 25 -11.88 -2.50 -7.46
N ILE A 26 -10.67 -2.12 -7.84
CA ILE A 26 -9.93 -2.70 -8.96
C ILE A 26 -9.55 -4.16 -8.70
N ILE A 27 -9.13 -4.47 -7.48
CA ILE A 27 -8.46 -5.73 -7.14
C ILE A 27 -9.27 -6.98 -7.53
N PRO A 28 -10.57 -7.11 -7.20
CA PRO A 28 -11.32 -8.32 -7.50
C PRO A 28 -11.71 -8.46 -8.98
N VAL A 29 -11.69 -7.38 -9.76
CA VAL A 29 -12.21 -7.38 -11.15
C VAL A 29 -11.12 -7.29 -12.22
N MET A 30 -9.90 -6.89 -11.85
CA MET A 30 -8.79 -6.76 -12.80
C MET A 30 -8.50 -8.06 -13.57
N PRO A 31 -8.48 -9.27 -12.95
CA PRO A 31 -8.28 -10.50 -13.69
C PRO A 31 -9.32 -10.71 -14.80
N SER A 32 -10.60 -10.47 -14.48
CA SER A 32 -11.70 -10.64 -15.44
C SER A 32 -11.63 -9.61 -16.58
N LEU A 33 -11.24 -8.35 -16.27
CA LEU A 33 -11.07 -7.31 -17.27
C LEU A 33 -9.95 -7.66 -18.25
N LEU A 34 -8.77 -8.06 -17.75
CA LEU A 34 -7.62 -8.41 -18.59
C LEU A 34 -7.90 -9.63 -19.48
N LYS A 35 -8.54 -10.66 -18.92
CA LYS A 35 -8.95 -11.85 -19.68
C LYS A 35 -9.98 -11.50 -20.78
N GLN A 36 -10.88 -10.55 -20.52
CA GLN A 36 -11.87 -10.13 -21.50
C GLN A 36 -11.26 -9.32 -22.66
N ILE A 37 -10.28 -8.46 -22.38
CA ILE A 37 -9.68 -7.57 -23.40
C ILE A 37 -8.71 -8.35 -24.28
N GLU A 38 -7.84 -9.15 -23.68
CA GLU A 38 -6.72 -9.79 -24.38
C GLU A 38 -7.01 -11.25 -24.76
N HIS A 39 -8.14 -11.82 -24.34
CA HIS A 39 -8.52 -13.23 -24.58
C HIS A 39 -7.44 -14.24 -24.13
N ILE A 40 -6.81 -13.97 -22.98
CA ILE A 40 -5.68 -14.74 -22.41
C ILE A 40 -6.09 -15.55 -21.20
N ASP A 41 -5.23 -16.50 -20.81
CA ASP A 41 -5.38 -17.27 -19.57
C ASP A 41 -5.03 -16.46 -18.31
N THR A 42 -5.24 -17.07 -17.15
CA THR A 42 -5.03 -16.43 -15.84
C THR A 42 -3.55 -16.10 -15.60
N GLY A 43 -2.62 -16.91 -16.09
CA GLY A 43 -1.17 -16.69 -15.93
C GLY A 43 -0.71 -15.45 -16.69
N HIS A 44 -1.04 -15.37 -17.97
CA HIS A 44 -0.72 -14.19 -18.79
C HIS A 44 -1.39 -12.92 -18.25
N ALA A 45 -2.65 -13.00 -17.82
CA ALA A 45 -3.36 -11.88 -17.19
C ALA A 45 -2.68 -11.43 -15.89
N SER A 46 -2.18 -12.36 -15.07
CA SER A 46 -1.41 -12.03 -13.87
C SER A 46 -0.11 -11.30 -14.20
N SER A 47 0.67 -11.81 -15.16
CA SER A 47 1.91 -11.16 -15.62
C SER A 47 1.64 -9.72 -16.11
N LEU A 48 0.63 -9.52 -16.96
CA LEU A 48 0.23 -8.18 -17.41
C LEU A 48 -0.15 -7.27 -16.26
N ASN A 49 -0.93 -7.78 -15.28
CA ASN A 49 -1.28 -7.01 -14.09
C ASN A 49 -0.04 -6.57 -13.31
N GLY A 50 0.98 -7.41 -13.20
CA GLY A 50 2.26 -7.06 -12.58
C GLY A 50 2.93 -5.86 -13.25
N TRP A 51 2.93 -5.83 -14.58
CA TRP A 51 3.48 -4.71 -15.36
C TRP A 51 2.62 -3.45 -15.28
N LEU A 52 1.29 -3.57 -15.18
CA LEU A 52 0.39 -2.43 -14.93
C LEU A 52 0.64 -1.81 -13.55
N LEU A 53 0.82 -2.64 -12.52
CA LEU A 53 1.18 -2.19 -11.18
C LEU A 53 2.58 -1.57 -11.14
N PHE A 54 3.54 -2.11 -11.90
CA PHE A 54 4.86 -1.52 -12.10
C PHE A 54 4.74 -0.13 -12.72
N ALA A 55 3.99 0.02 -13.83
CA ALA A 55 3.83 1.30 -14.51
C ALA A 55 3.26 2.37 -13.58
N PHE A 56 2.21 2.03 -12.81
CA PHE A 56 1.64 2.90 -11.79
C PHE A 56 2.66 3.25 -10.69
N SER A 57 3.29 2.23 -10.08
CA SER A 57 4.18 2.44 -8.94
C SER A 57 5.48 3.14 -9.31
N ALA A 58 6.04 2.85 -10.49
CA ALA A 58 7.26 3.50 -10.99
C ALA A 58 7.01 4.98 -11.28
N THR A 59 5.91 5.29 -11.97
CA THR A 59 5.55 6.70 -12.23
C THR A 59 5.21 7.43 -10.93
N GLN A 60 4.48 6.81 -10.00
CA GLN A 60 4.20 7.40 -8.70
C GLN A 60 5.50 7.64 -7.90
N PHE A 61 6.42 6.69 -7.87
CA PHE A 61 7.71 6.84 -7.18
C PHE A 61 8.51 8.03 -7.72
N LEU A 62 8.56 8.19 -9.05
CA LEU A 62 9.28 9.27 -9.68
C LEU A 62 8.60 10.64 -9.50
N PHE A 63 7.28 10.67 -9.64
CA PHE A 63 6.52 11.92 -9.66
C PHE A 63 6.02 12.38 -8.29
N ALA A 64 5.89 11.51 -7.27
CA ALA A 64 5.40 11.91 -5.97
C ALA A 64 6.21 13.04 -5.31
N PRO A 65 7.56 13.06 -5.32
CA PRO A 65 8.31 14.19 -4.78
C PRO A 65 8.17 15.47 -5.62
N ILE A 66 8.02 15.32 -6.96
CA ILE A 66 7.77 16.45 -7.87
C ILE A 66 6.43 17.09 -7.55
N ILE A 67 5.37 16.28 -7.46
CA ILE A 67 4.01 16.73 -7.17
C ILE A 67 3.93 17.32 -5.74
N GLY A 68 4.62 16.70 -4.77
CA GLY A 68 4.75 17.25 -3.42
C GLY A 68 5.36 18.66 -3.44
N ASN A 69 6.44 18.85 -4.17
CA ASN A 69 7.11 20.14 -4.33
C ASN A 69 6.24 21.17 -5.11
N LEU A 70 5.50 20.71 -6.13
CA LEU A 70 4.50 21.56 -6.80
C LEU A 70 3.37 21.98 -5.86
N SER A 71 2.98 21.11 -4.91
CA SER A 71 1.96 21.46 -3.92
C SER A 71 2.46 22.51 -2.90
N ASP A 72 3.78 22.55 -2.63
CA ASP A 72 4.40 23.60 -1.83
C ASP A 72 4.43 24.94 -2.58
N LYS A 73 4.54 24.93 -3.90
CA LYS A 73 4.61 26.12 -4.75
C LYS A 73 3.23 26.68 -5.10
N PHE A 74 2.32 25.85 -5.58
CA PHE A 74 1.02 26.28 -6.10
C PHE A 74 -0.10 26.24 -5.06
N GLY A 75 0.12 25.54 -3.94
CA GLY A 75 -0.87 25.28 -2.89
C GLY A 75 -1.35 23.84 -2.91
N ARG A 76 -1.96 23.41 -1.82
CA ARG A 76 -2.42 22.02 -1.62
C ARG A 76 -3.67 21.72 -2.44
N ARG A 77 -4.61 22.66 -2.48
CA ARG A 77 -5.91 22.49 -3.14
C ARG A 77 -5.81 22.14 -4.62
N PRO A 78 -5.06 22.89 -5.48
CA PRO A 78 -4.95 22.56 -6.90
C PRO A 78 -4.40 21.17 -7.16
N ILE A 79 -3.41 20.75 -6.36
CA ILE A 79 -2.77 19.44 -6.51
C ILE A 79 -3.70 18.31 -6.08
N LEU A 80 -4.46 18.46 -4.99
CA LEU A 80 -5.48 17.48 -4.61
C LEU A 80 -6.56 17.32 -5.69
N LEU A 81 -7.04 18.43 -6.24
CA LEU A 81 -8.03 18.41 -7.31
C LEU A 81 -7.47 17.76 -8.59
N MET A 82 -6.22 18.07 -8.95
CA MET A 82 -5.54 17.43 -10.08
C MET A 82 -5.42 15.90 -9.88
N SER A 83 -5.09 15.45 -8.66
CA SER A 83 -5.02 14.02 -8.36
C SER A 83 -6.36 13.32 -8.51
N LEU A 84 -7.45 13.92 -7.98
CA LEU A 84 -8.80 13.37 -8.14
C LEU A 84 -9.23 13.29 -9.60
N PHE A 85 -8.94 14.34 -10.38
CA PHE A 85 -9.24 14.36 -11.81
C PHE A 85 -8.45 13.29 -12.56
N GLY A 86 -7.15 13.14 -12.26
CA GLY A 86 -6.29 12.12 -12.85
C GLY A 86 -6.74 10.69 -12.56
N PHE A 87 -7.15 10.38 -11.33
CA PHE A 87 -7.74 9.08 -11.00
C PHE A 87 -9.09 8.87 -11.70
N GLY A 88 -9.94 9.90 -11.76
CA GLY A 88 -11.19 9.82 -12.52
C GLY A 88 -10.96 9.50 -13.98
N LEU A 89 -9.97 10.12 -14.61
CA LEU A 89 -9.59 9.86 -16.00
C LEU A 89 -9.04 8.44 -16.20
N ASP A 90 -8.18 7.97 -15.29
CA ASP A 90 -7.69 6.59 -15.30
C ASP A 90 -8.85 5.59 -15.24
N TYR A 91 -9.80 5.76 -14.33
CA TYR A 91 -10.96 4.86 -14.24
C TYR A 91 -11.86 4.90 -15.48
N ILE A 92 -12.00 6.06 -16.13
CA ILE A 92 -12.68 6.13 -17.44
C ILE A 92 -11.90 5.28 -18.46
N LEU A 93 -10.58 5.45 -18.56
CA LEU A 93 -9.75 4.68 -19.47
C LEU A 93 -9.90 3.18 -19.21
N LEU A 94 -9.85 2.73 -17.95
CA LEU A 94 -10.04 1.32 -17.61
C LEU A 94 -11.45 0.81 -17.96
N SER A 95 -12.48 1.63 -17.77
CA SER A 95 -13.87 1.23 -18.07
C SER A 95 -14.13 1.05 -19.56
N TRP A 96 -13.44 1.81 -20.39
CA TRP A 96 -13.67 1.86 -21.84
C TRP A 96 -12.57 1.18 -22.66
N ALA A 97 -11.38 0.95 -22.10
CA ALA A 97 -10.20 0.45 -22.80
C ALA A 97 -10.54 -0.68 -23.80
N PRO A 98 -10.27 -0.51 -25.09
CA PRO A 98 -10.41 -1.58 -26.09
C PRO A 98 -9.21 -2.51 -26.08
N THR A 99 -8.03 -2.03 -25.66
CA THR A 99 -6.77 -2.77 -25.64
C THR A 99 -5.96 -2.46 -24.38
N ILE A 100 -4.92 -3.27 -24.13
CA ILE A 100 -4.08 -3.15 -22.93
C ILE A 100 -3.31 -1.83 -22.86
N GLU A 101 -2.94 -1.24 -24.00
CA GLU A 101 -2.18 0.02 -24.06
C GLU A 101 -2.96 1.18 -23.42
N TRP A 102 -4.28 1.21 -23.58
CA TRP A 102 -5.13 2.21 -22.92
C TRP A 102 -5.13 2.05 -21.41
N ILE A 103 -5.09 0.81 -20.92
CA ILE A 103 -4.96 0.53 -19.50
C ILE A 103 -3.59 0.99 -18.99
N PHE A 104 -2.50 0.69 -19.72
CA PHE A 104 -1.16 1.19 -19.38
C PHE A 104 -1.12 2.71 -19.32
N LEU A 105 -1.70 3.39 -20.30
CA LEU A 105 -1.79 4.86 -20.31
C LEU A 105 -2.52 5.37 -19.06
N GLY A 106 -3.65 4.77 -18.71
CA GLY A 106 -4.38 5.11 -17.48
C GLY A 106 -3.52 4.93 -16.24
N ARG A 107 -2.83 3.80 -16.10
CA ARG A 107 -1.94 3.52 -14.96
C ARG A 107 -0.78 4.52 -14.86
N VAL A 108 -0.21 4.95 -15.98
CA VAL A 108 0.83 6.01 -16.01
C VAL A 108 0.24 7.35 -15.54
N ILE A 109 -0.93 7.75 -16.06
CA ILE A 109 -1.61 8.99 -15.64
C ILE A 109 -1.91 8.94 -14.14
N ALA A 110 -2.49 7.83 -13.65
CA ALA A 110 -2.78 7.64 -12.24
C ALA A 110 -1.52 7.70 -11.36
N GLY A 111 -0.41 7.12 -11.82
CA GLY A 111 0.87 7.20 -11.11
C GLY A 111 1.44 8.61 -11.06
N ILE A 112 1.41 9.35 -12.17
CA ILE A 112 1.84 10.76 -12.21
C ILE A 112 0.98 11.62 -11.28
N THR A 113 -0.34 11.47 -11.31
CA THR A 113 -1.26 12.27 -10.50
C THR A 113 -1.48 11.74 -9.10
N GLY A 114 -0.99 10.55 -8.78
CA GLY A 114 -1.25 9.79 -7.54
C GLY A 114 -0.60 10.33 -6.26
N ALA A 115 -0.43 11.65 -6.15
CA ALA A 115 0.12 12.32 -4.97
C ALA A 115 -0.96 12.81 -3.98
N SER A 116 -2.21 12.38 -4.13
CA SER A 116 -3.32 12.75 -3.24
C SER A 116 -2.98 12.52 -1.78
N PHE A 117 -2.34 11.39 -1.49
CA PHE A 117 -2.00 10.96 -0.13
C PHE A 117 -0.99 11.87 0.55
N THR A 118 0.12 12.15 -0.12
CA THR A 118 1.18 13.03 0.41
C THR A 118 0.69 14.47 0.54
N THR A 119 -0.07 14.94 -0.44
CA THR A 119 -0.66 16.29 -0.41
C THR A 119 -1.75 16.43 0.65
N ALA A 120 -2.58 15.40 0.86
CA ALA A 120 -3.58 15.37 1.93
C ALA A 120 -2.92 15.35 3.32
N ALA A 121 -1.84 14.59 3.51
CA ALA A 121 -1.07 14.61 4.75
C ALA A 121 -0.48 15.99 5.03
N ALA A 122 0.08 16.66 4.01
CA ALA A 122 0.57 18.03 4.12
C ALA A 122 -0.57 19.02 4.42
N TYR A 123 -1.73 18.88 3.75
CA TYR A 123 -2.91 19.68 4.03
C TYR A 123 -3.36 19.54 5.50
N ILE A 124 -3.44 18.31 6.01
CA ILE A 124 -3.77 18.03 7.42
C ILE A 124 -2.76 18.68 8.36
N ALA A 125 -1.46 18.62 8.02
CA ALA A 125 -0.41 19.27 8.81
C ALA A 125 -0.62 20.79 8.88
N ASP A 126 -0.96 21.43 7.75
CA ASP A 126 -1.17 22.88 7.65
C ASP A 126 -2.35 23.38 8.50
N ILE A 127 -3.44 22.58 8.62
CA ILE A 127 -4.65 22.97 9.36
C ILE A 127 -4.70 22.45 10.80
N SER A 128 -3.71 21.64 11.22
CA SER A 128 -3.66 21.04 12.56
C SER A 128 -2.79 21.87 13.50
N ASP A 129 -3.25 21.99 14.74
CA ASP A 129 -2.47 22.48 15.87
C ASP A 129 -1.95 21.29 16.72
N ASP A 130 -1.06 21.57 17.68
CA ASP A 130 -0.42 20.54 18.50
C ASP A 130 -1.44 19.66 19.27
N LYS A 131 -2.62 20.20 19.61
CA LYS A 131 -3.64 19.50 20.40
C LYS A 131 -4.42 18.48 19.57
N ASN A 132 -4.64 18.74 18.27
CA ASN A 132 -5.48 17.90 17.41
C ASN A 132 -4.72 17.18 16.31
N ARG A 133 -3.41 17.45 16.16
CA ARG A 133 -2.58 16.91 15.10
C ARG A 133 -2.60 15.37 15.04
N ALA A 134 -2.39 14.72 16.17
CA ALA A 134 -2.40 13.25 16.25
C ALA A 134 -3.77 12.66 15.86
N GLN A 135 -4.86 13.31 16.29
CA GLN A 135 -6.22 12.89 15.95
C GLN A 135 -6.50 13.04 14.44
N ASN A 136 -6.11 14.18 13.87
CA ASN A 136 -6.32 14.46 12.45
C ASN A 136 -5.51 13.52 11.54
N PHE A 137 -4.25 13.22 11.91
CA PHE A 137 -3.46 12.21 11.21
C PHE A 137 -4.03 10.79 11.38
N GLY A 138 -4.62 10.48 12.53
CA GLY A 138 -5.32 9.21 12.76
C GLY A 138 -6.48 8.97 11.79
N MET A 139 -7.11 10.04 11.28
CA MET A 139 -8.16 9.95 10.25
C MET A 139 -7.64 9.40 8.92
N ILE A 140 -6.38 9.66 8.58
CA ILE A 140 -5.76 9.07 7.38
C ILE A 140 -5.77 7.54 7.50
N GLY A 141 -5.31 7.01 8.63
CA GLY A 141 -5.33 5.57 8.88
C GLY A 141 -6.75 4.98 8.90
N ALA A 142 -7.72 5.72 9.46
CA ALA A 142 -9.12 5.31 9.45
C ALA A 142 -9.71 5.26 8.03
N ALA A 143 -9.42 6.26 7.18
CA ALA A 143 -9.83 6.27 5.77
C ALA A 143 -9.23 5.08 5.00
N PHE A 144 -7.96 4.75 5.25
CA PHE A 144 -7.30 3.59 4.68
C PHE A 144 -7.98 2.29 5.10
N GLY A 145 -8.15 2.07 6.40
CA GLY A 145 -8.76 0.85 6.94
C GLY A 145 -10.18 0.64 6.42
N MET A 146 -11.02 1.69 6.46
CA MET A 146 -12.39 1.63 5.95
C MET A 146 -12.43 1.42 4.43
N GLY A 147 -11.61 2.15 3.68
CA GLY A 147 -11.56 2.05 2.22
C GLY A 147 -11.11 0.67 1.75
N PHE A 148 -10.16 0.05 2.45
CA PHE A 148 -9.66 -1.29 2.14
C PHE A 148 -10.67 -2.41 2.48
N ILE A 149 -11.64 -2.14 3.37
CA ILE A 149 -12.77 -3.04 3.61
C ILE A 149 -13.85 -2.83 2.54
N ILE A 150 -14.26 -1.58 2.36
CA ILE A 150 -15.41 -1.21 1.52
C ILE A 150 -15.11 -1.40 0.03
N GLY A 151 -13.91 -0.99 -0.42
CA GLY A 151 -13.52 -0.98 -1.83
C GLY A 151 -13.62 -2.34 -2.49
N PRO A 152 -12.92 -3.39 -2.02
CA PRO A 152 -12.98 -4.71 -2.61
C PRO A 152 -14.38 -5.33 -2.57
N VAL A 153 -15.14 -5.10 -1.49
CA VAL A 153 -16.53 -5.60 -1.37
C VAL A 153 -17.41 -4.96 -2.45
N ILE A 154 -17.37 -3.63 -2.60
CA ILE A 154 -18.11 -2.93 -3.66
C ILE A 154 -17.63 -3.40 -5.04
N GLY A 155 -16.30 -3.50 -5.24
CA GLY A 155 -15.71 -3.95 -6.49
C GLY A 155 -16.15 -5.36 -6.87
N GLY A 156 -16.18 -6.28 -5.92
CA GLY A 156 -16.64 -7.64 -6.10
C GLY A 156 -18.14 -7.74 -6.44
N LEU A 157 -18.99 -7.00 -5.71
CA LEU A 157 -20.42 -6.95 -5.94
C LEU A 157 -20.76 -6.34 -7.32
N LEU A 158 -20.18 -5.19 -7.65
CA LEU A 158 -20.38 -4.55 -8.95
C LEU A 158 -19.77 -5.36 -10.09
N GLY A 159 -18.67 -6.10 -9.83
CA GLY A 159 -18.05 -7.01 -10.80
C GLY A 159 -18.97 -8.14 -11.25
N GLY A 160 -19.98 -8.50 -10.45
CA GLY A 160 -21.03 -9.44 -10.82
C GLY A 160 -21.93 -8.96 -11.99
N PHE A 161 -22.01 -7.64 -12.21
CA PHE A 161 -22.74 -7.03 -13.34
C PHE A 161 -21.85 -6.84 -14.59
N GLY A 162 -20.55 -7.13 -14.48
CA GLY A 162 -19.58 -7.04 -15.55
C GLY A 162 -18.27 -6.42 -15.07
N PRO A 163 -17.11 -6.80 -15.65
CA PRO A 163 -15.80 -6.38 -15.15
C PRO A 163 -15.51 -4.89 -15.34
N ARG A 164 -16.28 -4.19 -16.17
CA ARG A 164 -16.11 -2.73 -16.42
C ARG A 164 -16.95 -1.86 -15.48
N VAL A 165 -18.04 -2.40 -14.90
CA VAL A 165 -18.99 -1.66 -14.05
C VAL A 165 -18.31 -1.03 -12.81
N PRO A 166 -17.42 -1.74 -12.09
CA PRO A 166 -16.72 -1.16 -10.94
C PRO A 166 -15.89 0.07 -11.29
N PHE A 167 -15.26 0.11 -12.47
CA PHE A 167 -14.45 1.26 -12.92
C PHE A 167 -15.32 2.48 -13.24
N ILE A 168 -16.51 2.26 -13.82
CA ILE A 168 -17.49 3.35 -14.05
C ILE A 168 -17.92 3.96 -12.71
N ALA A 169 -18.21 3.12 -11.71
CA ALA A 169 -18.55 3.58 -10.37
C ALA A 169 -17.40 4.36 -9.71
N ALA A 170 -16.17 3.86 -9.81
CA ALA A 170 -14.97 4.53 -9.29
C ALA A 170 -14.74 5.89 -9.98
N ALA A 171 -14.88 5.96 -11.32
CA ALA A 171 -14.77 7.21 -12.06
C ALA A 171 -15.83 8.23 -11.59
N ALA A 172 -17.08 7.80 -11.45
CA ALA A 172 -18.16 8.66 -10.97
C ALA A 172 -17.87 9.21 -9.56
N LEU A 173 -17.41 8.34 -8.63
CA LEU A 173 -17.02 8.76 -7.28
C LEU A 173 -15.88 9.78 -7.29
N CYS A 174 -14.84 9.57 -8.11
CA CYS A 174 -13.73 10.51 -8.22
C CYS A 174 -14.16 11.86 -8.77
N PHE A 175 -14.99 11.89 -9.82
CA PHE A 175 -15.48 13.16 -10.39
C PHE A 175 -16.46 13.88 -9.46
N LEU A 176 -17.34 13.16 -8.77
CA LEU A 176 -18.21 13.74 -7.74
C LEU A 176 -17.38 14.36 -6.61
N ASN A 177 -16.33 13.67 -6.16
CA ASN A 177 -15.44 14.19 -5.14
C ASN A 177 -14.60 15.37 -5.64
N PHE A 178 -14.14 15.34 -6.91
CA PHE A 178 -13.50 16.48 -7.56
C PHE A 178 -14.41 17.71 -7.59
N MET A 179 -15.65 17.53 -8.05
CA MET A 179 -16.64 18.62 -8.09
C MET A 179 -16.93 19.17 -6.70
N TRP A 180 -17.14 18.30 -5.72
CA TRP A 180 -17.33 18.72 -4.34
C TRP A 180 -16.14 19.50 -3.80
N GLY A 181 -14.91 18.99 -4.03
CA GLY A 181 -13.67 19.70 -3.64
C GLY A 181 -13.48 21.03 -4.34
N TYR A 182 -13.84 21.11 -5.63
CA TYR A 182 -13.75 22.34 -6.38
C TYR A 182 -14.56 23.49 -5.75
N PHE A 183 -15.75 23.20 -5.23
CA PHE A 183 -16.60 24.21 -4.62
C PHE A 183 -16.34 24.45 -3.13
N ILE A 184 -15.91 23.43 -2.38
CA ILE A 184 -15.91 23.47 -0.90
C ILE A 184 -14.51 23.52 -0.29
N LEU A 185 -13.47 22.91 -0.95
CA LEU A 185 -12.16 22.81 -0.35
C LEU A 185 -11.45 24.18 -0.36
N PRO A 186 -11.15 24.80 0.80
CA PRO A 186 -10.32 25.99 0.86
C PRO A 186 -8.84 25.63 0.62
N GLU A 187 -8.03 26.63 0.29
CA GLU A 187 -6.58 26.48 0.29
C GLU A 187 -6.03 26.48 1.73
N SER A 188 -5.17 25.51 2.06
CA SER A 188 -4.55 25.43 3.39
C SER A 188 -3.24 26.21 3.49
N LEU A 189 -2.49 26.27 2.38
CA LEU A 189 -1.18 26.91 2.34
C LEU A 189 -1.30 28.37 1.91
N SER A 190 -1.10 29.29 2.85
CA SER A 190 -1.10 30.74 2.55
C SER A 190 0.03 31.09 1.57
N LYS A 191 -0.19 32.14 0.77
CA LYS A 191 0.79 32.59 -0.24
C LYS A 191 2.18 32.86 0.36
N ASP A 192 2.24 33.39 1.58
CA ASP A 192 3.49 33.74 2.27
C ASP A 192 4.27 32.53 2.75
N HIS A 193 3.64 31.35 2.88
CA HIS A 193 4.30 30.11 3.26
C HIS A 193 4.62 29.21 2.06
N ARG A 194 4.30 29.64 0.84
CA ARG A 194 4.64 28.91 -0.39
C ARG A 194 6.14 28.97 -0.64
N ARG A 195 6.68 27.88 -1.17
CA ARG A 195 8.12 27.75 -1.49
C ARG A 195 8.30 27.66 -2.99
N GLU A 196 9.43 28.16 -3.48
CA GLU A 196 9.78 27.93 -4.88
C GLU A 196 10.13 26.45 -5.11
N PHE A 197 9.91 26.02 -6.36
CA PHE A 197 10.19 24.64 -6.77
C PHE A 197 11.70 24.38 -6.76
N ASP A 198 12.12 23.29 -6.11
CA ASP A 198 13.53 22.88 -6.02
C ASP A 198 13.71 21.44 -6.49
N TRP A 199 14.40 21.25 -7.60
CA TRP A 199 14.72 19.93 -8.16
C TRP A 199 15.52 19.02 -7.23
N ARG A 200 16.32 19.57 -6.32
CA ARG A 200 17.11 18.80 -5.36
C ARG A 200 16.23 18.06 -4.36
N ARG A 201 15.09 18.63 -4.03
CA ARG A 201 14.08 18.03 -3.15
C ARG A 201 13.17 17.03 -3.89
N ALA A 202 13.07 17.15 -5.21
CA ALA A 202 12.28 16.27 -6.05
C ALA A 202 13.04 14.98 -6.45
N ASN A 203 13.99 14.52 -5.63
CA ASN A 203 14.81 13.34 -5.94
C ASN A 203 14.45 12.14 -5.06
N PRO A 204 13.64 11.17 -5.55
CA PRO A 204 13.25 10.00 -4.78
C PRO A 204 14.42 9.05 -4.48
N VAL A 205 15.42 8.98 -5.38
CA VAL A 205 16.61 8.15 -5.20
C VAL A 205 17.49 8.72 -4.11
N GLY A 206 17.59 10.06 -4.01
CA GLY A 206 18.30 10.72 -2.93
C GLY A 206 17.78 10.32 -1.55
N ALA A 207 16.45 10.22 -1.38
CA ALA A 207 15.84 9.77 -0.14
C ALA A 207 16.27 8.34 0.26
N LEU A 208 16.37 7.41 -0.70
CA LEU A 208 16.89 6.06 -0.44
C LEU A 208 18.37 6.07 -0.04
N LEU A 209 19.18 6.94 -0.66
CA LEU A 209 20.60 7.06 -0.34
C LEU A 209 20.85 7.60 1.08
N HIS A 210 19.92 8.38 1.63
CA HIS A 210 19.99 8.85 3.01
C HIS A 210 19.97 7.69 4.04
N LEU A 211 19.41 6.51 3.70
CA LEU A 211 19.46 5.33 4.58
C LEU A 211 20.90 4.89 4.89
N LYS A 212 21.87 5.18 4.01
CA LYS A 212 23.30 4.91 4.25
C LYS A 212 23.87 5.69 5.45
N LYS A 213 23.20 6.76 5.87
CA LYS A 213 23.57 7.56 7.05
C LYS A 213 23.38 6.77 8.37
N TYR A 214 22.55 5.71 8.33
CA TYR A 214 22.19 4.93 9.50
C TYR A 214 22.68 3.47 9.39
N PRO A 215 24.02 3.23 9.44
CA PRO A 215 24.58 1.88 9.26
C PRO A 215 24.09 0.90 10.33
N ASP A 216 23.87 1.35 11.56
CA ASP A 216 23.36 0.54 12.67
C ASP A 216 21.92 0.02 12.43
N LEU A 217 21.14 0.70 11.57
CA LEU A 217 19.79 0.30 11.18
C LEU A 217 19.76 -0.64 9.98
N GLY A 218 20.89 -0.86 9.30
CA GLY A 218 20.95 -1.59 8.03
C GLY A 218 20.19 -2.91 8.05
N TYR A 219 20.38 -3.74 9.06
CA TYR A 219 19.69 -5.02 9.20
C TYR A 219 18.17 -4.88 9.40
N LEU A 220 17.72 -3.89 10.19
CA LEU A 220 16.28 -3.62 10.38
C LEU A 220 15.63 -3.05 9.11
N LEU A 221 16.36 -2.25 8.34
CA LEU A 221 15.90 -1.73 7.05
C LEU A 221 15.74 -2.84 6.03
N VAL A 222 16.69 -3.80 5.97
CA VAL A 222 16.56 -4.99 5.13
C VAL A 222 15.39 -5.86 5.60
N ALA A 223 15.23 -6.07 6.90
CA ALA A 223 14.07 -6.80 7.44
C ALA A 223 12.75 -6.15 7.01
N THR A 224 12.66 -4.82 7.11
CA THR A 224 11.48 -4.05 6.69
C THR A 224 11.24 -4.17 5.19
N PHE A 225 12.28 -4.05 4.36
CA PHE A 225 12.19 -4.24 2.92
C PHE A 225 11.61 -5.61 2.54
N LEU A 226 12.11 -6.67 3.20
CA LEU A 226 11.65 -8.04 2.94
C LEU A 226 10.18 -8.24 3.35
N VAL A 227 9.72 -7.63 4.45
CA VAL A 227 8.30 -7.67 4.85
C VAL A 227 7.41 -7.02 3.78
N TYR A 228 7.76 -5.82 3.33
CA TYR A 228 6.98 -5.13 2.30
C TYR A 228 7.01 -5.86 0.95
N LEU A 229 8.18 -6.40 0.58
CA LEU A 229 8.31 -7.19 -0.65
C LEU A 229 7.44 -8.47 -0.58
N ALA A 230 7.44 -9.18 0.55
CA ALA A 230 6.60 -10.35 0.77
C ALA A 230 5.10 -10.02 0.70
N ALA A 231 4.67 -8.86 1.19
CA ALA A 231 3.27 -8.45 1.16
C ALA A 231 2.70 -8.37 -0.26
N HIS A 232 3.54 -8.08 -1.27
CA HIS A 232 3.12 -8.06 -2.67
C HIS A 232 2.70 -9.44 -3.20
N ALA A 233 3.08 -10.55 -2.56
CA ALA A 233 2.56 -11.87 -2.91
C ALA A 233 1.03 -11.94 -2.77
N ILE A 234 0.47 -11.33 -1.72
CA ILE A 234 -0.99 -11.24 -1.54
C ILE A 234 -1.58 -10.10 -2.38
N GLN A 235 -1.00 -8.90 -2.28
CA GLN A 235 -1.58 -7.71 -2.92
C GLN A 235 -1.74 -7.83 -4.43
N SER A 236 -0.82 -8.52 -5.11
CA SER A 236 -0.83 -8.66 -6.56
C SER A 236 -1.39 -9.98 -7.08
N ASN A 237 -1.40 -11.06 -6.26
CA ASN A 237 -1.80 -12.38 -6.76
C ASN A 237 -3.08 -12.96 -6.11
N TRP A 238 -3.61 -12.38 -5.04
CA TRP A 238 -4.78 -12.93 -4.34
C TRP A 238 -5.92 -13.30 -5.28
N SER A 239 -6.32 -12.35 -6.13
CA SER A 239 -7.43 -12.55 -7.07
C SER A 239 -7.09 -13.60 -8.14
N PHE A 240 -5.90 -13.56 -8.72
CA PHE A 240 -5.47 -14.52 -9.75
C PHE A 240 -5.34 -15.93 -9.18
N TYR A 241 -4.74 -16.08 -8.02
CA TYR A 241 -4.58 -17.36 -7.34
C TYR A 241 -5.93 -17.99 -6.98
N THR A 242 -6.84 -17.21 -6.41
CA THR A 242 -8.14 -17.73 -5.98
C THR A 242 -9.05 -18.06 -7.15
N ILE A 243 -8.96 -17.34 -8.27
CA ILE A 243 -9.63 -17.70 -9.52
C ILE A 243 -9.04 -18.99 -10.07
N GLU A 244 -7.72 -19.07 -10.20
CA GLU A 244 -7.05 -20.22 -10.82
C GLU A 244 -7.27 -21.52 -10.03
N LYS A 245 -7.12 -21.45 -8.71
CA LYS A 245 -7.13 -22.67 -7.87
C LYS A 245 -8.51 -23.09 -7.40
N PHE A 246 -9.42 -22.13 -7.17
CA PHE A 246 -10.71 -22.38 -6.53
C PHE A 246 -11.91 -21.93 -7.37
N GLY A 247 -11.70 -21.30 -8.53
CA GLY A 247 -12.76 -20.78 -9.38
C GLY A 247 -13.57 -19.66 -8.74
N TRP A 248 -12.95 -18.84 -7.86
CA TRP A 248 -13.69 -17.79 -7.18
C TRP A 248 -14.21 -16.71 -8.13
N THR A 249 -15.42 -16.29 -7.86
CA THR A 249 -16.05 -15.14 -8.53
C THR A 249 -15.50 -13.81 -7.98
N PRO A 250 -15.63 -12.70 -8.71
CA PRO A 250 -15.26 -11.36 -8.21
C PRO A 250 -15.91 -11.02 -6.87
N THR A 251 -17.16 -11.46 -6.64
CA THR A 251 -17.87 -11.26 -5.38
C THR A 251 -17.21 -11.99 -4.21
N GLN A 252 -16.83 -13.25 -4.39
CA GLN A 252 -16.12 -14.02 -3.36
C GLN A 252 -14.75 -13.42 -3.05
N ILE A 253 -14.02 -12.97 -4.07
CA ILE A 253 -12.74 -12.26 -3.90
C ILE A 253 -12.95 -10.97 -3.11
N GLY A 254 -13.93 -10.16 -3.51
CA GLY A 254 -14.25 -8.90 -2.83
C GLY A 254 -14.58 -9.08 -1.35
N ILE A 255 -15.43 -10.08 -1.03
CA ILE A 255 -15.78 -10.42 0.36
C ILE A 255 -14.55 -10.88 1.14
N SER A 256 -13.72 -11.76 0.56
CA SER A 256 -12.51 -12.25 1.22
C SER A 256 -11.53 -11.12 1.57
N LEU A 257 -11.33 -10.17 0.65
CA LEU A 257 -10.51 -8.98 0.89
C LEU A 257 -11.14 -8.04 1.93
N GLY A 258 -12.47 -7.94 1.96
CA GLY A 258 -13.18 -7.24 3.04
C GLY A 258 -12.91 -7.86 4.42
N VAL A 259 -12.89 -9.20 4.50
CA VAL A 259 -12.50 -9.93 5.72
C VAL A 259 -11.05 -9.64 6.10
N VAL A 260 -10.12 -9.64 5.13
CA VAL A 260 -8.71 -9.22 5.36
C VAL A 260 -8.67 -7.83 5.97
N GLY A 261 -9.36 -6.86 5.35
CA GLY A 261 -9.39 -5.48 5.83
C GLY A 261 -9.93 -5.37 7.27
N ALA A 262 -11.00 -6.08 7.58
CA ALA A 262 -11.59 -6.12 8.93
C ALA A 262 -10.62 -6.73 9.95
N LEU A 263 -10.00 -7.87 9.65
CA LEU A 263 -9.02 -8.53 10.53
C LEU A 263 -7.78 -7.65 10.75
N VAL A 264 -7.23 -7.06 9.69
CA VAL A 264 -6.11 -6.12 9.79
C VAL A 264 -6.49 -4.91 10.64
N GLY A 265 -7.69 -4.36 10.45
CA GLY A 265 -8.22 -3.26 11.26
C GLY A 265 -8.31 -3.61 12.75
N VAL A 266 -8.80 -4.79 13.09
CA VAL A 266 -8.87 -5.29 14.49
C VAL A 266 -7.44 -5.50 15.04
N VAL A 267 -6.56 -6.14 14.29
CA VAL A 267 -5.19 -6.42 14.76
C VAL A 267 -4.41 -5.13 14.94
N GLN A 268 -4.37 -4.25 13.97
CA GLN A 268 -3.58 -3.02 14.04
C GLN A 268 -4.23 -1.95 14.94
N GLY A 269 -5.55 -1.87 14.96
CA GLY A 269 -6.29 -0.87 15.73
C GLY A 269 -6.42 -1.20 17.22
N LEU A 270 -6.62 -2.47 17.56
CA LEU A 270 -6.88 -2.92 18.92
C LEU A 270 -5.76 -3.80 19.47
N LEU A 271 -5.43 -4.89 18.78
CA LEU A 271 -4.53 -5.90 19.31
C LEU A 271 -3.11 -5.38 19.53
N THR A 272 -2.56 -4.61 18.60
CA THR A 272 -1.22 -4.04 18.72
C THR A 272 -1.08 -3.13 19.95
N ARG A 273 -2.14 -2.40 20.32
CA ARG A 273 -2.13 -1.51 21.48
C ARG A 273 -2.00 -2.25 22.81
N VAL A 274 -2.44 -3.50 22.86
CA VAL A 274 -2.40 -4.35 24.05
C VAL A 274 -1.19 -5.27 24.02
N VAL A 275 -0.97 -5.94 22.88
CA VAL A 275 0.04 -6.99 22.76
C VAL A 275 1.46 -6.44 22.68
N ASN A 276 1.68 -5.38 21.91
CA ASN A 276 3.04 -4.83 21.75
C ASN A 276 3.63 -4.27 23.05
N PRO A 277 2.90 -3.51 23.90
CA PRO A 277 3.40 -3.12 25.21
C PRO A 277 3.65 -4.29 26.16
N TRP A 278 2.82 -5.34 26.10
CA TRP A 278 2.95 -6.53 26.97
C TRP A 278 4.13 -7.42 26.58
N LEU A 279 4.32 -7.68 25.28
CA LEU A 279 5.41 -8.53 24.77
C LEU A 279 6.74 -7.77 24.66
N GLY A 280 6.68 -6.45 24.49
CA GLY A 280 7.80 -5.61 24.04
C GLY A 280 8.09 -5.76 22.55
N ASN A 281 8.78 -4.76 21.98
CA ASN A 281 9.00 -4.66 20.54
C ASN A 281 9.72 -5.89 19.95
N HIS A 282 10.78 -6.39 20.60
CA HIS A 282 11.58 -7.50 20.07
C HIS A 282 10.74 -8.78 19.90
N ARG A 283 9.99 -9.17 20.96
CA ARG A 283 9.13 -10.38 20.89
C ARG A 283 7.98 -10.20 19.92
N SER A 284 7.37 -9.01 19.87
CA SER A 284 6.31 -8.69 18.91
C SER A 284 6.78 -8.83 17.47
N ILE A 285 8.01 -8.42 17.15
CA ILE A 285 8.60 -8.58 15.83
C ILE A 285 8.75 -10.08 15.48
N TYR A 286 9.37 -10.88 16.38
CA TYR A 286 9.55 -12.30 16.09
C TYR A 286 8.24 -13.07 15.93
N ILE A 287 7.34 -12.92 16.92
CA ILE A 287 6.04 -13.60 16.89
C ILE A 287 5.24 -13.18 15.66
N GLY A 288 5.23 -11.89 15.35
CA GLY A 288 4.52 -11.38 14.18
C GLY A 288 5.10 -11.90 12.86
N LEU A 289 6.43 -11.91 12.70
CA LEU A 289 7.08 -12.44 11.50
C LEU A 289 6.87 -13.94 11.33
N ILE A 290 6.89 -14.71 12.44
CA ILE A 290 6.60 -16.15 12.41
C ILE A 290 5.14 -16.38 12.00
N LEU A 291 4.19 -15.66 12.56
CA LEU A 291 2.77 -15.76 12.20
C LEU A 291 2.52 -15.38 10.74
N TYR A 292 3.15 -14.32 10.24
CA TYR A 292 3.11 -13.95 8.83
C TYR A 292 3.65 -15.06 7.94
N THR A 293 4.80 -15.65 8.32
CA THR A 293 5.44 -16.76 7.58
C THR A 293 4.52 -17.98 7.52
N ILE A 294 3.93 -18.35 8.67
CA ILE A 294 2.96 -19.46 8.75
C ILE A 294 1.75 -19.16 7.85
N GLY A 295 1.17 -17.96 7.93
CA GLY A 295 0.03 -17.58 7.10
C GLY A 295 0.34 -17.67 5.61
N MET A 296 1.49 -17.13 5.16
CA MET A 296 1.95 -17.22 3.78
C MET A 296 2.14 -18.66 3.32
N PHE A 297 2.80 -19.48 4.13
CA PHE A 297 3.01 -20.90 3.81
C PHE A 297 1.68 -21.65 3.68
N LEU A 298 0.76 -21.43 4.60
CA LEU A 298 -0.57 -22.02 4.60
C LEU A 298 -1.38 -21.64 3.35
N PHE A 299 -1.32 -20.36 2.88
CA PHE A 299 -1.93 -19.97 1.62
C PHE A 299 -1.38 -20.77 0.43
N GLY A 300 -0.07 -21.02 0.40
CA GLY A 300 0.56 -21.80 -0.66
C GLY A 300 0.04 -23.24 -0.77
N ILE A 301 -0.22 -23.90 0.36
CA ILE A 301 -0.68 -25.30 0.44
C ILE A 301 -2.21 -25.44 0.47
N ALA A 302 -2.98 -24.37 0.56
CA ALA A 302 -4.44 -24.41 0.67
C ALA A 302 -5.03 -25.27 -0.47
N SER A 303 -5.82 -26.30 -0.16
CA SER A 303 -6.45 -27.20 -1.12
C SER A 303 -7.93 -26.87 -1.37
N ALA A 304 -8.55 -26.06 -0.51
CA ALA A 304 -9.95 -25.64 -0.62
C ALA A 304 -10.10 -24.15 -0.32
N GLY A 305 -11.07 -23.49 -0.97
CA GLY A 305 -11.25 -22.03 -0.84
C GLY A 305 -11.55 -21.57 0.59
N TRP A 306 -12.29 -22.33 1.40
CA TRP A 306 -12.56 -21.97 2.78
C TRP A 306 -11.28 -21.90 3.65
N MET A 307 -10.24 -22.68 3.31
CA MET A 307 -8.95 -22.66 4.02
C MET A 307 -8.30 -21.27 3.91
N MET A 308 -8.49 -20.58 2.78
CA MET A 308 -7.97 -19.22 2.61
C MET A 308 -8.47 -18.28 3.70
N LEU A 309 -9.76 -18.37 4.07
CA LEU A 309 -10.36 -17.52 5.11
C LEU A 309 -9.82 -17.87 6.51
N VAL A 310 -9.64 -19.16 6.81
CA VAL A 310 -9.06 -19.60 8.08
C VAL A 310 -7.59 -19.18 8.21
N PHE A 311 -6.82 -19.32 7.15
CA PHE A 311 -5.40 -18.98 7.12
C PHE A 311 -5.13 -17.46 7.13
N LEU A 312 -6.17 -16.63 6.88
CA LEU A 312 -6.09 -15.20 7.16
C LEU A 312 -5.81 -14.89 8.64
N VAL A 313 -6.27 -15.74 9.57
CA VAL A 313 -6.10 -15.48 11.01
C VAL A 313 -4.62 -15.38 11.38
N PRO A 314 -3.77 -16.42 11.19
CA PRO A 314 -2.34 -16.29 11.50
C PRO A 314 -1.67 -15.20 10.69
N TYR A 315 -2.02 -15.03 9.40
CA TYR A 315 -1.48 -13.97 8.57
C TYR A 315 -1.79 -12.57 9.15
N CYS A 316 -3.03 -12.25 9.44
CA CYS A 316 -3.40 -10.94 9.97
C CYS A 316 -2.85 -10.69 11.38
N LEU A 317 -2.77 -11.72 12.23
CA LEU A 317 -2.13 -11.62 13.55
C LEU A 317 -0.63 -11.26 13.43
N GLY A 318 0.04 -11.69 12.37
CA GLY A 318 1.39 -11.25 12.03
C GLY A 318 1.55 -9.72 11.92
N GLY A 319 0.44 -9.00 11.68
CA GLY A 319 0.40 -7.54 11.59
C GLY A 319 0.94 -6.77 12.81
N ILE A 320 1.12 -7.43 13.95
CA ILE A 320 1.77 -6.86 15.15
C ILE A 320 3.25 -6.52 14.91
N ALA A 321 3.91 -7.17 13.94
CA ALA A 321 5.33 -6.95 13.64
C ALA A 321 5.60 -5.54 13.06
N GLY A 322 4.72 -5.04 12.19
CA GLY A 322 4.93 -3.78 11.47
C GLY A 322 5.14 -2.58 12.40
N PRO A 323 4.18 -2.25 13.29
CA PRO A 323 4.32 -1.18 14.27
C PRO A 323 5.52 -1.37 15.21
N ALA A 324 5.83 -2.62 15.60
CA ALA A 324 6.97 -2.91 16.46
C ALA A 324 8.32 -2.68 15.75
N LEU A 325 8.44 -3.06 14.47
CA LEU A 325 9.61 -2.74 13.63
C LEU A 325 9.79 -1.23 13.49
N GLN A 326 8.71 -0.51 13.14
CA GLN A 326 8.76 0.93 12.98
C GLN A 326 9.13 1.64 14.29
N ALA A 327 8.56 1.24 15.43
CA ALA A 327 8.90 1.76 16.74
C ALA A 327 10.38 1.50 17.08
N THR A 328 10.89 0.31 16.78
CA THR A 328 12.30 -0.04 17.01
C THR A 328 13.25 0.79 16.16
N ILE A 329 12.94 0.99 14.88
CA ILE A 329 13.75 1.81 13.96
C ILE A 329 13.75 3.27 14.41
N THR A 330 12.57 3.84 14.70
CA THR A 330 12.45 5.26 15.08
C THR A 330 13.08 5.57 16.43
N SER A 331 13.09 4.63 17.37
CA SER A 331 13.73 4.81 18.69
C SER A 331 15.26 4.91 18.64
N GLN A 332 15.88 4.52 17.53
CA GLN A 332 17.35 4.58 17.37
C GLN A 332 17.83 5.87 16.68
N VAL A 333 16.92 6.77 16.34
CA VAL A 333 17.24 8.01 15.61
C VAL A 333 16.77 9.22 16.41
N ASN A 334 17.57 10.30 16.38
CA ASN A 334 17.23 11.55 17.04
C ASN A 334 15.91 12.14 16.55
N VAL A 335 15.15 12.77 17.45
CA VAL A 335 13.85 13.40 17.14
C VAL A 335 13.95 14.37 15.95
N ARG A 336 15.07 15.09 15.81
CA ARG A 336 15.29 16.03 14.69
C ARG A 336 15.44 15.36 13.33
N GLU A 337 15.85 14.09 13.29
CA GLU A 337 16.11 13.32 12.07
C GLU A 337 14.96 12.35 11.74
N GLN A 338 13.96 12.20 12.61
CA GLN A 338 12.83 11.29 12.41
C GLN A 338 12.05 11.56 11.11
N GLY A 339 11.90 12.83 10.73
CA GLY A 339 11.25 13.19 9.47
C GLY A 339 12.02 12.70 8.23
N GLU A 340 13.35 12.83 8.25
CA GLU A 340 14.24 12.33 7.19
C GLU A 340 14.18 10.81 7.09
N LEU A 341 14.23 10.12 8.23
CA LEU A 341 14.08 8.67 8.32
C LEU A 341 12.72 8.19 7.79
N GLN A 342 11.62 8.85 8.16
CA GLN A 342 10.29 8.48 7.66
C GLN A 342 10.17 8.66 6.14
N GLY A 343 10.73 9.73 5.59
CA GLY A 343 10.81 9.92 4.15
C GLY A 343 11.60 8.81 3.46
N ALA A 344 12.72 8.40 4.04
CA ALA A 344 13.54 7.32 3.51
C ALA A 344 12.86 5.93 3.62
N LEU A 345 12.15 5.65 4.72
CA LEU A 345 11.33 4.44 4.87
C LEU A 345 10.19 4.41 3.85
N THR A 346 9.52 5.53 3.61
CA THR A 346 8.48 5.64 2.58
C THR A 346 9.05 5.36 1.19
N SER A 347 10.24 5.87 0.88
CA SER A 347 10.93 5.58 -0.38
C SER A 347 11.31 4.10 -0.50
N LEU A 348 11.70 3.45 0.60
CA LEU A 348 11.98 2.01 0.65
C LEU A 348 10.72 1.19 0.34
N MET A 349 9.59 1.55 0.96
CA MET A 349 8.28 0.92 0.67
C MET A 349 7.88 1.11 -0.79
N SER A 350 8.04 2.32 -1.33
CA SER A 350 7.74 2.60 -2.73
C SER A 350 8.61 1.79 -3.69
N ALA A 351 9.89 1.57 -3.36
CA ALA A 351 10.77 0.71 -4.15
C ALA A 351 10.26 -0.75 -4.17
N THR A 352 9.74 -1.27 -3.04
CA THR A 352 9.11 -2.61 -3.05
C THR A 352 7.85 -2.66 -3.89
N SER A 353 7.08 -1.56 -3.97
CA SER A 353 5.88 -1.47 -4.81
C SER A 353 6.20 -1.46 -6.32
N VAL A 354 7.41 -1.02 -6.69
CA VAL A 354 7.90 -1.09 -8.07
C VAL A 354 8.35 -2.52 -8.42
N ILE A 355 9.11 -3.16 -7.53
CA ILE A 355 9.75 -4.45 -7.81
C ILE A 355 8.82 -5.63 -7.51
N GLY A 356 8.05 -5.55 -6.42
CA GLY A 356 7.28 -6.66 -5.86
C GLY A 356 6.22 -7.23 -6.82
N PRO A 357 5.32 -6.41 -7.36
CA PRO A 357 4.26 -6.91 -8.24
C PRO A 357 4.80 -7.68 -9.45
N PRO A 358 5.74 -7.17 -10.27
CA PRO A 358 6.29 -7.94 -11.39
C PRO A 358 6.93 -9.26 -10.96
N VAL A 359 7.69 -9.27 -9.87
CA VAL A 359 8.34 -10.49 -9.37
C VAL A 359 7.30 -11.53 -8.99
N MET A 360 6.31 -11.15 -8.18
CA MET A 360 5.31 -12.08 -7.65
C MET A 360 4.34 -12.58 -8.74
N THR A 361 3.91 -11.70 -9.64
CA THR A 361 2.96 -12.08 -10.69
C THR A 361 3.60 -12.90 -11.80
N ASN A 362 4.85 -12.59 -12.20
CA ASN A 362 5.56 -13.42 -13.17
C ASN A 362 5.94 -14.78 -12.60
N LEU A 363 6.27 -14.86 -11.30
CA LEU A 363 6.47 -16.15 -10.62
C LEU A 363 5.18 -16.97 -10.64
N PHE A 364 4.03 -16.36 -10.36
CA PHE A 364 2.73 -17.02 -10.47
C PHE A 364 2.48 -17.52 -11.91
N ALA A 365 2.62 -16.64 -12.89
CA ALA A 365 2.42 -16.96 -14.30
C ALA A 365 3.30 -18.13 -14.75
N TYR A 366 4.58 -18.09 -14.39
CA TYR A 366 5.51 -19.18 -14.67
C TYR A 366 5.09 -20.50 -14.00
N SER A 367 4.75 -20.46 -12.71
CA SER A 367 4.45 -21.65 -11.90
C SER A 367 3.17 -22.38 -12.28
N ILE A 368 2.26 -21.72 -13.03
CA ILE A 368 1.05 -22.37 -13.59
C ILE A 368 1.14 -22.63 -15.10
N SER A 369 2.24 -22.21 -15.74
CA SER A 369 2.42 -22.42 -17.19
C SER A 369 2.69 -23.89 -17.52
N PRO A 370 2.38 -24.33 -18.77
CA PRO A 370 2.74 -25.67 -19.24
C PRO A 370 4.25 -25.95 -19.23
N ASN A 371 5.08 -24.91 -19.25
CA ASN A 371 6.54 -25.02 -19.25
C ASN A 371 7.11 -25.18 -17.83
N SER A 372 6.29 -25.07 -16.78
CA SER A 372 6.74 -25.27 -15.41
C SER A 372 6.95 -26.76 -15.12
N PRO A 373 8.07 -27.15 -14.50
CA PRO A 373 8.30 -28.55 -14.12
C PRO A 373 7.28 -29.07 -13.09
N ILE A 374 6.68 -28.16 -12.31
CA ILE A 374 5.70 -28.47 -11.27
C ILE A 374 4.61 -27.41 -11.31
N TYR A 375 3.35 -27.81 -11.46
CA TYR A 375 2.20 -26.92 -11.33
C TYR A 375 2.02 -26.50 -9.86
N MET A 376 2.36 -25.25 -9.54
CA MET A 376 2.40 -24.73 -8.17
C MET A 376 1.85 -23.30 -8.05
N PRO A 377 0.52 -23.10 -8.15
CA PRO A 377 -0.09 -21.76 -8.07
C PRO A 377 0.28 -20.97 -6.81
N GLY A 378 0.64 -21.68 -5.72
CA GLY A 378 1.07 -21.09 -4.45
C GLY A 378 2.50 -20.55 -4.41
N ALA A 379 3.29 -20.65 -5.50
CA ALA A 379 4.70 -20.25 -5.54
C ALA A 379 4.97 -18.84 -5.01
N PRO A 380 4.18 -17.78 -5.33
CA PRO A 380 4.38 -16.45 -4.77
C PRO A 380 4.25 -16.39 -3.25
N PHE A 381 3.33 -17.18 -2.68
CA PHE A 381 3.16 -17.24 -1.21
C PHE A 381 4.32 -17.97 -0.53
N PHE A 382 4.87 -19.02 -1.15
CA PHE A 382 6.09 -19.65 -0.65
C PHE A 382 7.29 -18.69 -0.71
N LEU A 383 7.45 -17.95 -1.80
CA LEU A 383 8.47 -16.89 -1.87
C LEU A 383 8.24 -15.84 -0.77
N GLY A 384 7.00 -15.41 -0.55
CA GLY A 384 6.62 -14.50 0.54
C GLY A 384 7.02 -15.07 1.91
N ALA A 385 6.78 -16.36 2.17
CA ALA A 385 7.19 -17.02 3.41
C ALA A 385 8.72 -17.04 3.58
N ILE A 386 9.47 -17.32 2.52
CA ILE A 386 10.96 -17.30 2.53
C ILE A 386 11.47 -15.89 2.83
N LEU A 387 10.89 -14.85 2.20
CA LEU A 387 11.26 -13.46 2.45
C LEU A 387 10.98 -13.04 3.91
N LEU A 388 9.87 -13.51 4.50
CA LEU A 388 9.52 -13.24 5.89
C LEU A 388 10.44 -13.98 6.87
N LEU A 389 10.85 -15.20 6.56
CA LEU A 389 11.90 -15.90 7.31
C LEU A 389 13.22 -15.14 7.24
N GLY A 390 13.61 -14.68 6.03
CA GLY A 390 14.77 -13.82 5.86
C GLY A 390 14.67 -12.55 6.70
N SER A 391 13.51 -11.91 6.73
CA SER A 391 13.25 -10.75 7.60
C SER A 391 13.47 -11.08 9.08
N ALA A 392 12.98 -12.23 9.55
CA ALA A 392 13.17 -12.67 10.93
C ALA A 392 14.66 -12.89 11.27
N VAL A 393 15.44 -13.46 10.34
CA VAL A 393 16.89 -13.62 10.49
C VAL A 393 17.60 -12.28 10.56
N PHE A 394 17.29 -11.33 9.67
CA PHE A 394 17.89 -10.00 9.71
C PHE A 394 17.50 -9.23 10.97
N ALA A 395 16.27 -9.35 11.45
CA ALA A 395 15.87 -8.78 12.74
C ALA A 395 16.64 -9.38 13.90
N PHE A 396 16.88 -10.69 13.89
CA PHE A 396 17.69 -11.39 14.89
C PHE A 396 19.13 -10.86 14.91
N ILE A 397 19.77 -10.74 13.75
CA ILE A 397 21.14 -10.21 13.63
C ILE A 397 21.21 -8.78 14.15
N ALA A 398 20.20 -7.94 13.81
CA ALA A 398 20.13 -6.56 14.28
C ALA A 398 20.12 -6.47 15.81
N PHE A 399 19.29 -7.27 16.46
CA PHE A 399 19.17 -7.24 17.92
C PHE A 399 20.42 -7.77 18.61
N ARG A 400 21.00 -8.86 18.10
CA ARG A 400 22.26 -9.39 18.62
C ARG A 400 23.39 -8.38 18.52
N HIS A 401 23.54 -7.74 17.37
CA HIS A 401 24.55 -6.70 17.17
C HIS A 401 24.36 -5.50 18.12
N SER A 402 23.12 -5.08 18.35
CA SER A 402 22.79 -4.02 19.30
C SER A 402 23.14 -4.39 20.75
N GLU A 403 22.93 -5.64 21.15
CA GLU A 403 23.30 -6.13 22.49
C GLU A 403 24.81 -6.21 22.68
N GLU A 404 25.55 -6.69 21.69
CA GLU A 404 27.02 -6.77 21.70
C GLU A 404 27.64 -5.35 21.83
N LYS A 405 27.11 -4.38 21.06
CA LYS A 405 27.54 -2.99 21.13
C LYS A 405 27.30 -2.36 22.52
N LYS A 406 26.13 -2.66 23.13
CA LYS A 406 25.81 -2.19 24.50
C LYS A 406 26.72 -2.81 25.56
N LYS A 407 27.15 -4.06 25.39
CA LYS A 407 28.09 -4.75 26.30
C LYS A 407 29.49 -4.15 26.20
N SER A 408 29.98 -3.88 25.01
CA SER A 408 31.29 -3.27 24.78
C SER A 408 31.40 -1.85 25.37
N LEU A 409 30.33 -1.06 25.30
CA LEU A 409 30.24 0.30 25.88
C LEU A 409 30.17 0.31 27.43
N LYS A 410 29.79 -0.79 28.05
CA LYS A 410 29.75 -0.91 29.54
C LYS A 410 31.07 -1.42 30.14
N VAL A 411 31.98 -1.96 29.31
CA VAL A 411 33.27 -2.50 29.74
C VAL A 411 34.36 -1.44 29.63
N ASN A 412 34.15 -0.39 28.85
CA ASN A 412 35.01 0.80 28.78
C ASN A 412 34.43 1.94 29.64
#